data_14930da95569038578ac86b4d911431d
#
_entry.id   14930da95569038578ac86b4d911431d
#
_cell.length_a   1.000
_cell.length_b   1.000
_cell.length_c   1.000
_cell.angle_alpha   90.00
_cell.angle_beta   90.00
_cell.angle_gamma   90.00
#
_symmetry.space_group_name_H-M   'P 1'
#
loop_
_entity.id
_entity.type
_entity.pdbx_description
1 polymer ?
#
loop_
_entity_poly.entity_id
_entity_poly.type
_entity_poly.pdbx_seq_one_letter_code
_entity_poly.pdbx_strand_id
1 'polypeptide(L)'
;LRCLVGSEMCIRDSLKDEFMAGKGMKAVKNGDEMVVSGSGMQFVLNEKSGIVTSYKVNGTEYFKDGFGIQPNFWRAPNDNDYGNGEPKRTHVWKQSSKDFKVTHTSFADNTLSVTYALPAGNQYIVNYTFGKNGSLHVGCDFKAADIKAEVPRIGVRFRLPAEMNQVAYFGRGPEENYIDRKAGTIVDLYKTTADDMYFPYVRPQENGHHVDTRWVALSKKGGKGLRITADKTFGFNALRNSVEDFDSEEATNRPRQWNNFSAEEIANRSEAKAKNVLRRQTHINDITPRDFVEVCIDMQQQGVGGYDSWGAWPEKWALINPNQSYSWGFTITPLK
;
A
#
# COMPACT_ATOMS: atom_id res chain seq x y z
N LEU A 1 -24.28 -26.38 4.32
CA LEU A 1 -24.43 -25.08 3.58
C LEU A 1 -25.11 -23.99 4.42
N ARG A 2 -26.07 -24.34 5.31
CA ARG A 2 -26.68 -23.35 6.22
C ARG A 2 -25.76 -22.85 7.33
N CYS A 3 -24.76 -23.62 7.76
CA CYS A 3 -23.81 -23.19 8.79
C CYS A 3 -22.75 -22.21 8.28
N LEU A 4 -22.33 -22.28 7.01
CA LEU A 4 -21.32 -21.41 6.43
C LEU A 4 -21.83 -19.98 6.22
N VAL A 5 -23.09 -19.82 5.80
CA VAL A 5 -23.71 -18.49 5.62
C VAL A 5 -23.95 -17.78 6.97
N GLY A 6 -24.31 -18.56 8.00
CA GLY A 6 -24.47 -18.01 9.35
C GLY A 6 -23.17 -17.58 10.03
N SER A 7 -22.07 -18.30 9.79
CA SER A 7 -20.77 -17.95 10.36
C SER A 7 -20.14 -16.69 9.71
N GLU A 8 -20.29 -16.50 8.40
CA GLU A 8 -19.85 -15.28 7.74
C GLU A 8 -20.62 -14.04 8.24
N MET A 9 -21.92 -14.13 8.47
CA MET A 9 -22.70 -13.04 9.06
C MET A 9 -22.30 -12.77 10.51
N CYS A 10 -22.13 -13.79 11.35
CA CYS A 10 -21.72 -13.61 12.75
C CYS A 10 -20.31 -13.02 12.88
N ILE A 11 -19.36 -13.44 12.05
CA ILE A 11 -17.99 -12.89 12.06
C ILE A 11 -17.99 -11.45 11.54
N ARG A 12 -18.82 -11.14 10.56
CA ARG A 12 -18.96 -9.79 10.01
C ARG A 12 -19.55 -8.81 11.03
N ASP A 13 -20.52 -9.25 11.83
CA ASP A 13 -21.19 -8.39 12.81
C ASP A 13 -20.41 -8.29 14.14
N SER A 14 -19.67 -9.33 14.54
CA SER A 14 -18.87 -9.32 15.77
C SER A 14 -17.56 -8.52 15.66
N LEU A 15 -17.11 -8.16 14.46
CA LEU A 15 -15.86 -7.45 14.20
C LEU A 15 -16.05 -5.98 13.76
N LYS A 16 -17.28 -5.47 13.76
CA LYS A 16 -17.52 -4.04 13.64
C LYS A 16 -17.16 -3.36 14.96
N ASP A 17 -15.88 -3.05 15.16
CA ASP A 17 -15.55 -1.90 15.98
C ASP A 17 -16.13 -0.67 15.25
N GLU A 18 -17.29 -0.22 15.67
CA GLU A 18 -17.87 0.99 15.10
C GLU A 18 -16.87 2.12 15.31
N PHE A 19 -16.42 2.72 14.20
CA PHE A 19 -15.63 3.92 14.27
C PHE A 19 -16.45 4.99 15.02
N MET A 20 -15.94 5.44 16.14
CA MET A 20 -16.55 6.50 16.92
C MET A 20 -15.75 7.78 16.74
N ALA A 21 -16.34 8.77 16.09
CA ALA A 21 -15.71 10.07 15.94
C ALA A 21 -15.26 10.63 17.30
N GLY A 22 -14.04 11.13 17.35
CA GLY A 22 -13.48 11.82 18.51
C GLY A 22 -14.05 13.24 18.64
N LYS A 23 -13.61 13.94 19.67
CA LYS A 23 -13.89 15.37 19.88
C LYS A 23 -12.64 16.06 20.42
N GLY A 24 -12.51 17.37 20.14
CA GLY A 24 -11.48 18.20 20.76
C GLY A 24 -10.10 18.07 20.15
N MET A 25 -9.99 17.54 18.94
CA MET A 25 -8.75 17.61 18.17
C MET A 25 -8.52 19.05 17.71
N LYS A 26 -7.26 19.48 17.72
CA LYS A 26 -6.82 20.80 17.27
C LYS A 26 -5.78 20.64 16.17
N ALA A 27 -5.92 21.43 15.12
CA ALA A 27 -4.93 21.52 14.06
C ALA A 27 -4.15 22.81 14.18
N VAL A 28 -2.81 22.71 14.05
CA VAL A 28 -1.90 23.84 14.07
C VAL A 28 -0.92 23.68 12.90
N LYS A 29 -0.74 24.74 12.14
CA LYS A 29 0.24 24.77 11.06
C LYS A 29 1.57 25.32 11.59
N ASN A 30 2.65 24.54 11.45
CA ASN A 30 4.01 24.89 11.84
C ASN A 30 4.92 24.77 10.61
N GLY A 31 5.14 25.89 9.88
CA GLY A 31 5.89 25.86 8.63
C GLY A 31 5.20 24.97 7.59
N ASP A 32 5.89 23.94 7.13
CA ASP A 32 5.37 22.96 6.15
C ASP A 32 4.56 21.83 6.82
N GLU A 33 4.42 21.83 8.15
CA GLU A 33 3.73 20.76 8.86
C GLU A 33 2.34 21.19 9.35
N MET A 34 1.35 20.37 9.03
CA MET A 34 0.03 20.39 9.65
C MET A 34 0.00 19.38 10.79
N VAL A 35 -0.02 19.87 12.01
CA VAL A 35 -0.02 19.06 13.23
C VAL A 35 -1.44 19.00 13.79
N VAL A 36 -2.02 17.82 13.86
CA VAL A 36 -3.32 17.59 14.51
C VAL A 36 -3.08 16.83 15.81
N SER A 37 -3.57 17.36 16.92
CA SER A 37 -3.34 16.76 18.24
C SER A 37 -4.54 16.86 19.16
N GLY A 38 -4.68 15.90 20.07
CA GLY A 38 -5.72 15.81 21.08
C GLY A 38 -5.94 14.38 21.57
N SER A 39 -6.53 14.21 22.74
CA SER A 39 -6.92 12.89 23.28
C SER A 39 -5.82 11.83 23.28
N GLY A 40 -4.57 12.23 23.52
CA GLY A 40 -3.41 11.33 23.50
C GLY A 40 -2.91 10.96 22.11
N MET A 41 -3.45 11.59 21.05
CA MET A 41 -3.03 11.40 19.67
C MET A 41 -2.27 12.61 19.15
N GLN A 42 -1.28 12.38 18.30
CA GLN A 42 -0.63 13.35 17.45
C GLN A 42 -0.51 12.79 16.04
N PHE A 43 -0.88 13.59 15.06
CA PHE A 43 -0.80 13.26 13.64
C PHE A 43 -0.14 14.42 12.91
N VAL A 44 0.87 14.15 12.09
CA VAL A 44 1.62 15.17 11.38
C VAL A 44 1.61 14.88 9.89
N LEU A 45 1.12 15.82 9.11
CA LEU A 45 1.23 15.85 7.66
C LEU A 45 2.28 16.90 7.26
N ASN A 46 3.28 16.51 6.50
CA ASN A 46 4.17 17.47 5.84
C ASN A 46 3.54 17.87 4.49
N GLU A 47 3.08 19.12 4.39
CA GLU A 47 2.36 19.61 3.20
C GLU A 47 3.27 19.76 1.98
N LYS A 48 4.58 19.94 2.17
CA LYS A 48 5.54 20.05 1.07
C LYS A 48 5.80 18.70 0.40
N SER A 49 5.98 17.65 1.18
CA SER A 49 6.16 16.28 0.66
C SER A 49 4.83 15.57 0.39
N GLY A 50 3.74 16.02 1.00
CA GLY A 50 2.44 15.37 0.94
C GLY A 50 2.35 14.06 1.74
N ILE A 51 3.33 13.77 2.60
CA ILE A 51 3.43 12.53 3.36
C ILE A 51 3.01 12.76 4.80
N VAL A 52 2.24 11.85 5.35
CA VAL A 52 2.02 11.80 6.80
C VAL A 52 3.29 11.30 7.46
N THR A 53 3.94 12.14 8.26
CA THR A 53 5.25 11.83 8.84
C THR A 53 5.16 11.24 10.24
N SER A 54 4.04 11.39 10.93
CA SER A 54 3.84 10.83 12.28
C SER A 54 2.38 10.48 12.54
N TYR A 55 2.18 9.33 13.15
CA TYR A 55 0.93 8.92 13.77
C TYR A 55 1.26 8.31 15.13
N LYS A 56 1.12 9.12 16.15
CA LYS A 56 1.48 8.79 17.54
C LYS A 56 0.24 8.69 18.41
N VAL A 57 0.13 7.61 19.16
CA VAL A 57 -0.97 7.41 20.12
C VAL A 57 -0.38 7.01 21.47
N ASN A 58 -0.70 7.75 22.53
CA ASN A 58 -0.20 7.55 23.90
C ASN A 58 1.32 7.39 23.96
N GLY A 59 2.04 8.21 23.18
CA GLY A 59 3.51 8.21 23.09
C GLY A 59 4.11 7.16 22.16
N THR A 60 3.33 6.22 21.61
CA THR A 60 3.82 5.22 20.65
C THR A 60 3.74 5.78 19.23
N GLU A 61 4.87 5.90 18.54
CA GLU A 61 4.94 6.19 17.10
C GLU A 61 4.74 4.91 16.30
N TYR A 62 3.90 4.98 15.28
CA TYR A 62 3.59 3.83 14.43
C TYR A 62 4.30 3.86 13.09
N PHE A 63 4.60 5.05 12.54
CA PHE A 63 5.25 5.12 11.23
C PHE A 63 6.77 5.09 11.35
N LYS A 64 7.38 4.21 10.57
CA LYS A 64 8.83 4.07 10.51
C LYS A 64 9.45 5.23 9.71
N ASP A 65 10.41 5.94 10.31
CA ASP A 65 11.24 6.97 9.68
C ASP A 65 10.43 8.07 8.93
N GLY A 66 9.23 8.41 9.44
CA GLY A 66 8.37 9.41 8.80
C GLY A 66 7.75 8.96 7.46
N PHE A 67 7.78 7.68 7.14
CA PHE A 67 7.15 7.13 5.95
C PHE A 67 5.72 6.64 6.28
N GLY A 68 4.83 7.59 6.50
CA GLY A 68 3.43 7.33 6.79
C GLY A 68 2.56 7.33 5.54
N ILE A 69 1.25 7.50 5.75
CA ILE A 69 0.26 7.36 4.68
C ILE A 69 0.53 8.34 3.55
N GLN A 70 0.59 7.78 2.34
CA GLN A 70 0.77 8.52 1.09
C GLN A 70 0.07 7.81 -0.07
N PRO A 71 -0.31 8.53 -1.14
CA PRO A 71 -0.94 7.95 -2.33
C PRO A 71 -0.08 6.86 -2.97
N ASN A 72 -0.72 5.78 -3.46
CA ASN A 72 -0.05 4.70 -4.16
C ASN A 72 -0.90 4.21 -5.35
N PHE A 73 -0.35 4.38 -6.57
CA PHE A 73 -1.01 4.00 -7.83
C PHE A 73 -0.17 3.00 -8.63
N TRP A 74 0.94 2.51 -8.04
CA TRP A 74 1.90 1.67 -8.73
C TRP A 74 2.12 0.35 -8.02
N ARG A 75 2.32 -0.71 -8.81
CA ARG A 75 2.86 -1.99 -8.36
C ARG A 75 4.15 -2.30 -9.12
N ALA A 76 5.00 -3.15 -8.57
CA ALA A 76 6.13 -3.69 -9.32
C ALA A 76 5.60 -4.56 -10.48
N PRO A 77 5.99 -4.27 -11.73
CA PRO A 77 5.49 -5.02 -12.87
C PRO A 77 5.88 -6.49 -12.80
N ASN A 78 4.96 -7.38 -13.12
CA ASN A 78 5.23 -8.79 -13.28
C ASN A 78 5.68 -9.12 -14.72
N ASP A 79 6.01 -10.39 -15.00
CA ASP A 79 6.50 -10.79 -16.32
C ASP A 79 5.46 -10.57 -17.42
N ASN A 80 4.17 -10.72 -17.14
CA ASN A 80 3.11 -10.44 -18.10
C ASN A 80 2.96 -8.94 -18.36
N ASP A 81 3.09 -8.11 -17.34
CA ASP A 81 3.08 -6.64 -17.46
C ASP A 81 4.22 -6.18 -18.38
N TYR A 82 5.43 -6.76 -18.24
CA TYR A 82 6.53 -6.49 -19.18
C TYR A 82 6.25 -7.02 -20.57
N GLY A 83 5.67 -8.23 -20.69
CA GLY A 83 5.34 -8.86 -21.95
C GLY A 83 4.35 -8.07 -22.79
N ASN A 84 3.36 -7.43 -22.14
CA ASN A 84 2.34 -6.60 -22.81
C ASN A 84 2.68 -5.10 -22.87
N GLY A 85 3.85 -4.68 -22.35
CA GLY A 85 4.32 -3.30 -22.39
C GLY A 85 3.64 -2.37 -21.40
N GLU A 86 3.01 -2.90 -20.37
CA GLU A 86 2.29 -2.16 -19.33
C GLU A 86 3.16 -1.09 -18.67
N PRO A 87 4.41 -1.34 -18.23
CA PRO A 87 5.19 -0.34 -17.49
C PRO A 87 5.44 0.96 -18.29
N LYS A 88 5.52 0.86 -19.62
CA LYS A 88 5.64 2.03 -20.49
C LYS A 88 4.30 2.74 -20.65
N ARG A 89 3.24 1.98 -20.85
CA ARG A 89 1.89 2.50 -21.11
C ARG A 89 1.31 3.19 -19.87
N THR A 90 1.55 2.64 -18.70
CA THR A 90 1.00 3.10 -17.41
C THR A 90 1.99 3.94 -16.58
N HIS A 91 3.12 4.35 -17.16
CA HIS A 91 4.18 5.09 -16.46
C HIS A 91 3.70 6.34 -15.71
N VAL A 92 2.62 6.98 -16.19
CA VAL A 92 1.98 8.11 -15.52
C VAL A 92 1.54 7.78 -14.09
N TRP A 93 1.17 6.53 -13.81
CA TRP A 93 0.76 6.09 -12.48
C TRP A 93 1.95 5.83 -11.56
N LYS A 94 3.10 5.41 -12.11
CA LYS A 94 4.37 5.37 -11.38
C LYS A 94 4.77 6.78 -10.94
N GLN A 95 4.66 7.75 -11.83
CA GLN A 95 4.87 9.16 -11.50
C GLN A 95 3.85 9.65 -10.46
N SER A 96 2.57 9.29 -10.60
CA SER A 96 1.52 9.67 -9.65
C SER A 96 1.74 9.14 -8.22
N SER A 97 2.53 8.08 -8.05
CA SER A 97 2.93 7.55 -6.74
C SER A 97 4.16 8.25 -6.13
N LYS A 98 4.81 9.16 -6.88
CA LYS A 98 6.04 9.85 -6.45
C LYS A 98 5.90 11.38 -6.50
N ASP A 99 5.26 11.89 -7.55
CA ASP A 99 5.22 13.32 -7.89
C ASP A 99 3.86 13.96 -7.53
N PHE A 100 3.13 13.38 -6.58
CA PHE A 100 1.91 14.01 -6.04
C PHE A 100 2.23 15.28 -5.26
N LYS A 101 1.34 16.27 -5.34
CA LYS A 101 1.51 17.57 -4.66
C LYS A 101 0.26 17.92 -3.88
N VAL A 102 0.43 18.33 -2.64
CA VAL A 102 -0.68 18.92 -1.86
C VAL A 102 -1.05 20.27 -2.47
N THR A 103 -2.31 20.41 -2.83
CA THR A 103 -2.88 21.65 -3.37
C THR A 103 -3.82 22.35 -2.40
N HIS A 104 -4.41 21.58 -1.49
CA HIS A 104 -5.32 22.11 -0.47
C HIS A 104 -5.33 21.23 0.77
N THR A 105 -5.38 21.87 1.93
CA THR A 105 -5.65 21.25 3.22
C THR A 105 -6.72 22.02 3.96
N SER A 106 -7.58 21.33 4.67
CA SER A 106 -8.56 21.94 5.56
C SER A 106 -8.80 21.05 6.78
N PHE A 107 -9.11 21.67 7.91
CA PHE A 107 -9.48 20.94 9.12
C PHE A 107 -10.81 21.44 9.65
N ALA A 108 -11.81 20.55 9.70
CA ALA A 108 -13.14 20.81 10.25
C ALA A 108 -13.71 19.49 10.83
N ASP A 109 -14.52 19.58 11.86
CA ASP A 109 -15.25 18.45 12.46
C ASP A 109 -14.36 17.24 12.78
N ASN A 110 -13.17 17.47 13.36
CA ASN A 110 -12.14 16.48 13.62
C ASN A 110 -11.64 15.72 12.35
N THR A 111 -11.77 16.31 11.17
CA THR A 111 -11.31 15.74 9.92
C THR A 111 -10.29 16.67 9.27
N LEU A 112 -9.12 16.14 8.98
CA LEU A 112 -8.12 16.78 8.10
C LEU A 112 -8.34 16.26 6.69
N SER A 113 -8.75 17.14 5.78
CA SER A 113 -8.90 16.85 4.37
C SER A 113 -7.67 17.33 3.61
N VAL A 114 -7.11 16.48 2.77
CA VAL A 114 -5.92 16.74 1.96
C VAL A 114 -6.22 16.45 0.51
N THR A 115 -6.05 17.44 -0.37
CA THR A 115 -6.21 17.27 -1.80
C THR A 115 -4.84 17.20 -2.45
N TYR A 116 -4.59 16.11 -3.17
CA TYR A 116 -3.40 15.88 -3.95
C TYR A 116 -3.69 16.10 -5.44
N ALA A 117 -2.90 16.95 -6.10
CA ALA A 117 -2.79 16.96 -7.54
C ALA A 117 -1.82 15.86 -7.97
N LEU A 118 -2.24 15.06 -8.92
CA LEU A 118 -1.44 13.98 -9.52
C LEU A 118 -1.00 14.40 -10.94
N PRO A 119 0.09 13.85 -11.46
CA PRO A 119 0.42 13.95 -12.87
C PRO A 119 -0.78 13.66 -13.78
N ALA A 120 -0.84 14.33 -14.92
CA ALA A 120 -1.91 14.25 -15.91
C ALA A 120 -3.31 14.71 -15.44
N GLY A 121 -3.39 15.49 -14.35
CA GLY A 121 -4.61 16.23 -13.98
C GLY A 121 -5.59 15.45 -13.08
N ASN A 122 -5.28 14.22 -12.72
CA ASN A 122 -6.07 13.51 -11.72
C ASN A 122 -5.91 14.16 -10.33
N GLN A 123 -6.88 13.93 -9.46
CA GLN A 123 -6.82 14.33 -8.05
C GLN A 123 -7.07 13.13 -7.15
N TYR A 124 -6.42 13.16 -6.00
CA TYR A 124 -6.69 12.21 -4.93
C TYR A 124 -6.96 13.01 -3.66
N ILE A 125 -8.09 12.78 -3.04
CA ILE A 125 -8.50 13.45 -1.82
C ILE A 125 -8.47 12.42 -0.70
N VAL A 126 -7.77 12.72 0.39
CA VAL A 126 -7.70 11.86 1.56
C VAL A 126 -8.24 12.62 2.76
N ASN A 127 -9.24 12.04 3.41
CA ASN A 127 -9.90 12.58 4.58
C ASN A 127 -9.50 11.76 5.81
N TYR A 128 -8.77 12.36 6.73
CA TYR A 128 -8.33 11.75 7.99
C TYR A 128 -9.29 12.20 9.10
N THR A 129 -10.25 11.35 9.47
CA THR A 129 -11.17 11.63 10.56
C THR A 129 -10.67 10.99 11.85
N PHE A 130 -10.41 11.81 12.85
CA PHE A 130 -9.83 11.38 14.12
C PHE A 130 -10.92 10.85 15.05
N GLY A 131 -10.75 9.61 15.51
CA GLY A 131 -11.68 8.90 16.35
C GLY A 131 -11.25 8.83 17.81
N LYS A 132 -12.07 8.16 18.63
CA LYS A 132 -11.75 7.86 20.03
C LYS A 132 -10.62 6.84 20.12
N ASN A 133 -9.92 6.82 21.27
CA ASN A 133 -8.86 5.84 21.58
C ASN A 133 -7.72 5.80 20.55
N GLY A 134 -7.48 6.91 19.86
CA GLY A 134 -6.46 6.99 18.84
C GLY A 134 -6.83 6.39 17.49
N SER A 135 -8.07 5.95 17.27
CA SER A 135 -8.49 5.45 15.96
C SER A 135 -8.51 6.54 14.90
N LEU A 136 -8.26 6.16 13.66
CA LEU A 136 -8.19 7.05 12.51
C LEU A 136 -8.97 6.44 11.34
N HIS A 137 -10.06 7.08 10.90
CA HIS A 137 -10.70 6.70 9.65
C HIS A 137 -10.05 7.46 8.50
N VAL A 138 -9.73 6.74 7.43
CA VAL A 138 -9.09 7.25 6.21
C VAL A 138 -10.06 7.03 5.05
N GLY A 139 -10.72 8.11 4.64
CA GLY A 139 -11.59 8.13 3.47
C GLY A 139 -10.81 8.64 2.26
N CYS A 140 -10.91 7.97 1.12
CA CYS A 140 -10.16 8.29 -0.09
C CYS A 140 -11.10 8.47 -1.28
N ASP A 141 -10.91 9.55 -2.02
CA ASP A 141 -11.63 9.85 -3.26
C ASP A 141 -10.64 10.06 -4.41
N PHE A 142 -10.64 9.15 -5.37
CA PHE A 142 -9.94 9.34 -6.64
C PHE A 142 -10.86 10.06 -7.62
N LYS A 143 -10.43 11.22 -8.12
CA LYS A 143 -11.12 12.00 -9.14
C LYS A 143 -10.41 11.83 -10.47
N ALA A 144 -11.07 11.12 -11.37
CA ALA A 144 -10.53 10.82 -12.69
C ALA A 144 -10.36 12.08 -13.56
N ALA A 145 -9.27 12.10 -14.33
CA ALA A 145 -9.13 12.94 -15.51
C ALA A 145 -9.25 12.07 -16.78
N ASP A 146 -9.21 12.70 -17.97
CA ASP A 146 -9.26 11.96 -19.23
C ASP A 146 -7.88 11.34 -19.55
N ILE A 147 -7.66 10.11 -19.06
CA ILE A 147 -6.44 9.33 -19.29
C ILE A 147 -6.80 8.01 -19.96
N LYS A 148 -5.97 7.56 -20.90
CA LYS A 148 -6.19 6.29 -21.63
C LYS A 148 -5.60 5.07 -20.91
N ALA A 149 -4.53 5.27 -20.12
CA ALA A 149 -3.81 4.17 -19.49
C ALA A 149 -4.59 3.64 -18.27
N GLU A 150 -4.88 2.36 -18.24
CA GLU A 150 -5.45 1.65 -17.08
C GLU A 150 -4.64 1.93 -15.81
N VAL A 151 -5.30 1.92 -14.65
CA VAL A 151 -4.63 2.19 -13.38
C VAL A 151 -4.13 0.88 -12.77
N PRO A 152 -2.82 0.70 -12.51
CA PRO A 152 -2.32 -0.53 -11.91
C PRO A 152 -2.85 -0.77 -10.50
N ARG A 153 -3.03 0.31 -9.72
CA ARG A 153 -3.46 0.27 -8.31
C ARG A 153 -4.11 1.60 -7.92
N ILE A 154 -5.11 1.56 -7.08
CA ILE A 154 -5.63 2.73 -6.35
C ILE A 154 -5.57 2.42 -4.87
N GLY A 155 -4.68 3.08 -4.15
CA GLY A 155 -4.46 2.80 -2.75
C GLY A 155 -3.64 3.85 -2.02
N VAL A 156 -3.15 3.44 -0.88
CA VAL A 156 -2.17 4.15 -0.06
C VAL A 156 -1.10 3.18 0.41
N ARG A 157 0.07 3.71 0.78
CA ARG A 157 1.13 2.92 1.42
C ARG A 157 1.74 3.65 2.59
N PHE A 158 2.31 2.91 3.52
CA PHE A 158 3.06 3.40 4.67
C PHE A 158 3.98 2.32 5.23
N ARG A 159 4.91 2.69 6.11
CA ARG A 159 5.85 1.75 6.74
C ARG A 159 5.67 1.71 8.24
N LEU A 160 5.68 0.51 8.77
CA LEU A 160 5.71 0.23 10.20
C LEU A 160 7.12 -0.27 10.61
N PRO A 161 7.51 -0.14 11.89
CA PRO A 161 8.73 -0.77 12.40
C PRO A 161 8.78 -2.27 12.11
N ALA A 162 9.97 -2.79 11.80
CA ALA A 162 10.18 -4.19 11.42
C ALA A 162 9.67 -5.21 12.43
N GLU A 163 9.65 -4.86 13.72
CA GLU A 163 9.12 -5.72 14.77
C GLU A 163 7.58 -5.88 14.75
N MET A 164 6.86 -5.05 13.97
CA MET A 164 5.41 -5.21 13.72
C MET A 164 5.14 -6.20 12.58
N ASN A 165 5.87 -7.29 12.54
CA ASN A 165 5.82 -8.28 11.47
C ASN A 165 4.81 -9.42 11.69
N GLN A 166 4.13 -9.48 12.84
CA GLN A 166 3.06 -10.47 13.04
C GLN A 166 1.81 -10.00 12.30
N VAL A 167 1.31 -10.81 11.39
CA VAL A 167 0.16 -10.50 10.54
C VAL A 167 -0.99 -11.45 10.86
N ALA A 168 -2.15 -10.89 11.16
CA ALA A 168 -3.40 -11.63 11.21
C ALA A 168 -4.41 -10.91 10.31
N TYR A 169 -5.19 -11.64 9.52
CA TYR A 169 -6.18 -11.02 8.65
C TYR A 169 -7.41 -11.89 8.44
N PHE A 170 -8.52 -11.24 8.14
CA PHE A 170 -9.75 -11.90 7.70
C PHE A 170 -10.00 -11.50 6.25
N GLY A 171 -9.70 -12.42 5.34
CA GLY A 171 -9.69 -12.20 3.91
C GLY A 171 -9.39 -13.49 3.15
N ARG A 172 -9.06 -13.39 1.87
CA ARG A 172 -8.68 -14.56 1.07
C ARG A 172 -7.23 -14.98 1.33
N GLY A 173 -7.02 -16.28 1.47
CA GLY A 173 -5.72 -16.88 1.73
C GLY A 173 -5.73 -18.40 1.64
N PRO A 174 -4.67 -19.07 2.18
CA PRO A 174 -3.51 -18.44 2.83
C PRO A 174 -2.51 -17.83 1.85
N GLU A 175 -2.46 -18.31 0.59
CA GLU A 175 -1.53 -17.84 -0.45
C GLU A 175 -1.94 -16.47 -1.00
N GLU A 176 -0.98 -15.75 -1.57
CA GLU A 176 -1.23 -14.52 -2.31
C GLU A 176 -2.31 -14.72 -3.38
N ASN A 177 -3.11 -13.70 -3.57
CA ASN A 177 -4.18 -13.75 -4.53
C ASN A 177 -4.49 -12.37 -5.09
N TYR A 178 -5.02 -12.34 -6.32
CA TYR A 178 -5.32 -11.13 -7.08
C TYR A 178 -6.74 -11.20 -7.59
N ILE A 179 -7.30 -10.09 -8.06
CA ILE A 179 -8.71 -10.02 -8.47
C ILE A 179 -9.08 -11.11 -9.50
N ASP A 180 -8.15 -11.44 -10.40
CA ASP A 180 -8.30 -12.46 -11.45
C ASP A 180 -7.61 -13.80 -11.12
N ARG A 181 -6.96 -13.92 -9.94
CA ARG A 181 -6.28 -15.11 -9.46
C ARG A 181 -6.64 -15.39 -7.99
N LYS A 182 -7.90 -15.68 -7.72
CA LYS A 182 -8.40 -15.88 -6.35
C LYS A 182 -9.32 -17.11 -6.17
N ALA A 183 -9.61 -17.83 -7.25
CA ALA A 183 -10.56 -18.96 -7.20
C ALA A 183 -10.09 -20.10 -6.30
N GLY A 184 -8.78 -20.31 -6.16
CA GLY A 184 -8.20 -21.34 -5.29
C GLY A 184 -8.08 -20.94 -3.82
N THR A 185 -8.47 -19.72 -3.44
CA THR A 185 -8.33 -19.20 -2.07
C THR A 185 -9.68 -19.08 -1.37
N ILE A 186 -9.69 -19.25 -0.05
CA ILE A 186 -10.89 -19.21 0.78
C ILE A 186 -10.84 -17.98 1.68
N VAL A 187 -11.99 -17.39 1.95
CA VAL A 187 -12.11 -16.31 2.95
C VAL A 187 -12.16 -16.94 4.33
N ASP A 188 -11.15 -16.67 5.15
CA ASP A 188 -11.05 -17.18 6.52
C ASP A 188 -10.15 -16.27 7.36
N LEU A 189 -9.95 -16.64 8.63
CA LEU A 189 -9.01 -16.00 9.54
C LEU A 189 -7.63 -16.66 9.40
N TYR A 190 -6.67 -15.87 8.94
CA TYR A 190 -5.28 -16.31 8.76
C TYR A 190 -4.33 -15.60 9.71
N LYS A 191 -3.25 -16.30 10.06
CA LYS A 191 -2.12 -15.76 10.84
C LYS A 191 -0.83 -16.15 10.15
N THR A 192 0.03 -15.18 9.96
CA THR A 192 1.33 -15.33 9.27
C THR A 192 2.30 -14.26 9.76
N THR A 193 3.40 -14.08 9.07
CA THR A 193 4.33 -12.98 9.28
C THR A 193 4.56 -12.22 7.97
N ALA A 194 5.00 -10.96 8.06
CA ALA A 194 5.38 -10.19 6.88
C ALA A 194 6.55 -10.83 6.10
N ASP A 195 7.37 -11.63 6.77
CA ASP A 195 8.45 -12.40 6.15
C ASP A 195 7.88 -13.58 5.34
N ASP A 196 6.86 -14.28 5.85
CA ASP A 196 6.24 -15.44 5.19
C ASP A 196 5.27 -15.04 4.06
N MET A 197 4.83 -13.79 4.03
CA MET A 197 3.99 -13.27 2.93
C MET A 197 4.79 -13.00 1.65
N TYR A 198 6.13 -12.95 1.74
CA TYR A 198 6.99 -12.78 0.59
C TYR A 198 7.00 -14.03 -0.28
N PHE A 199 6.67 -13.90 -1.58
CA PHE A 199 6.82 -14.99 -2.54
C PHE A 199 8.07 -14.80 -3.40
N PRO A 200 9.00 -15.78 -3.40
CA PRO A 200 10.31 -15.64 -4.05
C PRO A 200 10.24 -15.93 -5.57
N TYR A 201 9.55 -15.09 -6.33
CA TYR A 201 9.59 -15.18 -7.78
C TYR A 201 11.03 -15.03 -8.31
N VAL A 202 11.39 -15.80 -9.33
CA VAL A 202 12.75 -15.79 -9.92
C VAL A 202 13.18 -14.39 -10.33
N ARG A 203 12.27 -13.64 -10.94
CA ARG A 203 12.42 -12.22 -11.15
C ARG A 203 11.62 -11.48 -10.09
N PRO A 204 12.24 -10.54 -9.34
CA PRO A 204 11.52 -9.67 -8.41
C PRO A 204 10.37 -8.94 -9.11
N GLN A 205 9.19 -9.06 -8.57
CA GLN A 205 7.95 -8.51 -9.10
C GLN A 205 6.91 -8.35 -7.99
N GLU A 206 5.73 -7.82 -8.29
CA GLU A 206 4.62 -7.75 -7.35
C GLU A 206 4.32 -9.13 -6.76
N ASN A 207 4.19 -9.20 -5.43
CA ASN A 207 3.88 -10.43 -4.70
C ASN A 207 3.22 -10.13 -3.35
N GLY A 208 2.71 -11.19 -2.69
CA GLY A 208 2.16 -11.12 -1.35
C GLY A 208 0.85 -10.35 -1.22
N HIS A 209 0.13 -10.11 -2.33
CA HIS A 209 -1.15 -9.41 -2.29
C HIS A 209 -2.30 -10.32 -1.87
N HIS A 210 -3.26 -9.78 -1.12
CA HIS A 210 -4.48 -10.48 -0.69
C HIS A 210 -5.70 -9.60 -0.94
N VAL A 211 -6.68 -10.11 -1.68
CA VAL A 211 -7.94 -9.40 -1.98
C VAL A 211 -9.09 -9.82 -1.04
N ASP A 212 -10.22 -9.14 -1.17
CA ASP A 212 -11.44 -9.41 -0.40
C ASP A 212 -11.17 -9.42 1.12
N THR A 213 -10.25 -8.57 1.59
CA THR A 213 -9.88 -8.47 3.01
C THR A 213 -10.83 -7.55 3.76
N ARG A 214 -11.34 -8.00 4.91
CA ARG A 214 -12.21 -7.22 5.79
C ARG A 214 -11.41 -6.47 6.82
N TRP A 215 -10.35 -7.07 7.32
CA TRP A 215 -9.39 -6.42 8.20
C TRP A 215 -8.03 -7.13 8.16
N VAL A 216 -6.99 -6.38 8.45
CA VAL A 216 -5.64 -6.88 8.70
C VAL A 216 -5.09 -6.23 9.96
N ALA A 217 -4.40 -7.00 10.78
CA ALA A 217 -3.71 -6.55 11.97
C ALA A 217 -2.21 -6.83 11.82
N LEU A 218 -1.41 -5.80 12.11
CA LEU A 218 0.05 -5.91 12.16
C LEU A 218 0.50 -5.57 13.57
N SER A 219 1.26 -6.46 14.20
CA SER A 219 1.64 -6.30 15.60
C SER A 219 3.05 -6.81 15.88
N LYS A 220 3.59 -6.35 17.01
CA LYS A 220 4.77 -6.97 17.63
C LYS A 220 4.39 -8.30 18.27
N LYS A 221 5.36 -9.15 18.53
CA LYS A 221 5.18 -10.25 19.49
C LYS A 221 4.69 -9.66 20.82
N GLY A 222 3.53 -10.11 21.29
CA GLY A 222 2.87 -9.55 22.48
C GLY A 222 1.67 -8.66 22.20
N GLY A 223 1.28 -8.46 20.92
CA GLY A 223 -0.02 -7.95 20.51
C GLY A 223 -0.10 -6.45 20.20
N LYS A 224 0.84 -5.62 20.68
CA LYS A 224 0.83 -4.18 20.35
C LYS A 224 1.03 -3.93 18.87
N GLY A 225 0.19 -3.11 18.27
CA GLY A 225 0.25 -2.84 16.83
C GLY A 225 -0.94 -2.02 16.33
N LEU A 226 -1.31 -2.27 15.09
CA LEU A 226 -2.44 -1.63 14.41
C LEU A 226 -3.36 -2.69 13.81
N ARG A 227 -4.67 -2.47 13.88
CA ARG A 227 -5.67 -3.15 13.07
C ARG A 227 -6.23 -2.17 12.04
N ILE A 228 -6.30 -2.59 10.79
CA ILE A 228 -6.86 -1.85 9.67
C ILE A 228 -8.12 -2.58 9.24
N THR A 229 -9.26 -1.92 9.35
CA THR A 229 -10.58 -2.50 9.06
C THR A 229 -11.19 -1.77 7.87
N ALA A 230 -11.63 -2.51 6.87
CA ALA A 230 -12.23 -1.98 5.64
C ALA A 230 -13.67 -1.46 5.90
N ASP A 231 -14.08 -0.40 5.19
CA ASP A 231 -15.49 0.00 5.15
C ASP A 231 -16.34 -1.06 4.41
N LYS A 232 -15.76 -1.66 3.38
CA LYS A 232 -16.34 -2.81 2.63
C LYS A 232 -15.33 -3.95 2.59
N THR A 233 -14.45 -3.96 1.60
CA THR A 233 -13.27 -4.82 1.47
C THR A 233 -12.16 -4.03 0.82
N PHE A 234 -10.92 -4.45 1.06
CA PHE A 234 -9.75 -3.89 0.40
C PHE A 234 -8.79 -5.02 -0.03
N GLY A 235 -7.81 -4.68 -0.87
CA GLY A 235 -6.61 -5.49 -1.07
C GLY A 235 -5.48 -4.99 -0.19
N PHE A 236 -4.56 -5.88 0.23
CA PHE A 236 -3.38 -5.45 0.99
C PHE A 236 -2.12 -6.26 0.64
N ASN A 237 -0.97 -5.63 0.85
CA ASN A 237 0.33 -6.26 0.98
C ASN A 237 0.93 -5.85 2.34
N ALA A 238 1.71 -6.73 2.96
CA ALA A 238 2.49 -6.41 4.15
C ALA A 238 3.83 -7.15 4.06
N LEU A 239 4.84 -6.50 3.51
CA LEU A 239 6.12 -7.11 3.17
C LEU A 239 7.29 -6.40 3.86
N ARG A 240 8.38 -7.13 4.10
CA ARG A 240 9.66 -6.58 4.57
C ARG A 240 10.46 -5.90 3.45
N ASN A 241 9.82 -5.60 2.33
CA ASN A 241 10.40 -4.98 1.15
C ASN A 241 9.48 -3.88 0.63
N SER A 242 10.04 -2.90 -0.04
CA SER A 242 9.27 -1.85 -0.71
C SER A 242 8.91 -2.25 -2.15
N VAL A 243 7.94 -1.55 -2.73
CA VAL A 243 7.60 -1.69 -4.16
C VAL A 243 8.85 -1.46 -5.03
N GLU A 244 9.72 -0.53 -4.64
CA GLU A 244 10.95 -0.18 -5.36
C GLU A 244 12.01 -1.31 -5.30
N ASP A 245 11.97 -2.19 -4.30
CA ASP A 245 12.85 -3.35 -4.21
C ASP A 245 12.53 -4.38 -5.30
N PHE A 246 11.29 -4.42 -5.76
CA PHE A 246 10.81 -5.33 -6.80
C PHE A 246 10.74 -4.69 -8.18
N ASP A 247 10.77 -3.36 -8.27
CA ASP A 247 10.66 -2.59 -9.51
C ASP A 247 12.02 -1.98 -9.91
N SER A 248 12.81 -2.72 -10.66
CA SER A 248 14.08 -2.25 -11.19
C SER A 248 13.88 -1.46 -12.50
N GLU A 249 13.96 -0.13 -12.46
CA GLU A 249 13.84 0.73 -13.64
C GLU A 249 14.86 0.41 -14.75
N GLU A 250 16.04 -0.13 -14.41
CA GLU A 250 17.05 -0.53 -15.41
C GLU A 250 16.65 -1.75 -16.22
N ALA A 251 15.78 -2.61 -15.72
CA ALA A 251 15.35 -3.79 -16.47
C ALA A 251 14.58 -3.40 -17.75
N THR A 252 13.95 -2.22 -17.78
CA THR A 252 13.17 -1.75 -18.93
C THR A 252 14.00 -1.08 -20.01
N ASN A 253 15.20 -0.59 -19.70
CA ASN A 253 16.05 0.19 -20.62
C ASN A 253 17.30 -0.55 -21.08
N ARG A 254 17.48 -1.83 -20.73
CA ARG A 254 18.65 -2.59 -21.24
C ARG A 254 18.47 -2.96 -22.71
N PRO A 255 19.41 -2.54 -23.58
CA PRO A 255 19.59 -3.25 -24.83
C PRO A 255 19.85 -4.73 -24.51
N ARG A 256 19.33 -5.65 -25.31
CA ARG A 256 19.51 -7.12 -25.17
C ARG A 256 20.98 -7.60 -25.25
N GLN A 257 21.95 -6.83 -24.82
CA GLN A 257 23.38 -7.20 -24.81
C GLN A 257 23.78 -7.59 -23.38
N TRP A 258 23.78 -8.87 -23.15
CA TRP A 258 24.06 -9.54 -21.87
C TRP A 258 25.54 -9.52 -21.42
N ASN A 259 26.49 -8.97 -22.19
CA ASN A 259 27.88 -9.34 -22.02
C ASN A 259 28.91 -8.24 -21.75
N ASN A 260 28.52 -6.97 -21.45
CA ASN A 260 29.55 -5.94 -21.25
C ASN A 260 29.25 -5.05 -20.01
N PHE A 261 29.47 -5.61 -18.82
CA PHE A 261 29.76 -4.78 -17.67
C PHE A 261 31.26 -4.53 -17.62
N SER A 262 31.67 -3.26 -17.54
CA SER A 262 33.07 -2.92 -17.29
C SER A 262 33.47 -3.35 -15.87
N ALA A 263 34.76 -3.58 -15.66
CA ALA A 263 35.31 -3.87 -14.32
C ALA A 263 34.96 -2.75 -13.32
N GLU A 264 34.85 -1.52 -13.79
CA GLU A 264 34.46 -0.33 -13.00
C GLU A 264 32.99 -0.38 -12.56
N GLU A 265 32.06 -0.82 -13.43
CA GLU A 265 30.66 -1.01 -13.05
C GLU A 265 30.49 -2.14 -12.04
N ILE A 266 31.32 -3.20 -12.11
CA ILE A 266 31.33 -4.30 -11.13
C ILE A 266 31.90 -3.81 -9.79
N ALA A 267 32.97 -3.01 -9.80
CA ALA A 267 33.57 -2.42 -8.60
C ALA A 267 32.63 -1.43 -7.91
N ASN A 268 31.96 -0.55 -8.68
CA ASN A 268 30.96 0.40 -8.19
C ASN A 268 29.74 -0.31 -7.56
N ARG A 269 29.35 -1.47 -8.10
CA ARG A 269 28.32 -2.34 -7.48
C ARG A 269 28.76 -2.87 -6.12
N SER A 270 30.02 -3.25 -5.99
CA SER A 270 30.57 -3.74 -4.71
C SER A 270 30.66 -2.64 -3.66
N GLU A 271 31.02 -1.42 -4.03
CA GLU A 271 31.05 -0.27 -3.14
C GLU A 271 29.64 0.19 -2.72
N ALA A 272 28.70 0.23 -3.67
CA ALA A 272 27.31 0.55 -3.38
C ALA A 272 26.70 -0.49 -2.43
N LYS A 273 27.08 -1.75 -2.55
CA LYS A 273 26.73 -2.85 -1.62
C LYS A 273 27.24 -2.59 -0.21
N ALA A 274 28.49 -2.18 -0.09
CA ALA A 274 29.11 -1.90 1.19
C ALA A 274 28.52 -0.66 1.89
N LYS A 275 27.97 0.30 1.13
CA LYS A 275 27.38 1.55 1.63
C LYS A 275 25.87 1.49 1.90
N ASN A 276 25.26 0.30 1.85
CA ASN A 276 23.81 0.13 2.06
C ASN A 276 22.91 1.00 1.14
N VAL A 277 23.45 1.42 0.00
CA VAL A 277 22.68 2.15 -1.02
C VAL A 277 21.62 1.19 -1.56
N LEU A 278 20.41 1.71 -1.82
CA LEU A 278 19.29 0.99 -2.46
C LEU A 278 19.80 0.25 -3.70
N ARG A 279 19.99 -1.07 -3.54
CA ARG A 279 20.44 -1.90 -4.65
C ARG A 279 19.29 -2.12 -5.59
N ARG A 280 19.57 -1.99 -6.87
CA ARG A 280 18.69 -2.51 -7.91
C ARG A 280 18.61 -4.02 -7.76
N GLN A 281 17.48 -4.51 -7.30
CA GLN A 281 17.25 -5.91 -7.06
C GLN A 281 16.69 -6.52 -8.35
N THR A 282 17.56 -7.15 -9.13
CA THR A 282 17.23 -7.71 -10.43
C THR A 282 17.04 -9.23 -10.40
N HIS A 283 17.50 -9.88 -9.33
CA HIS A 283 17.44 -11.32 -9.14
C HIS A 283 16.94 -11.65 -7.74
N ILE A 284 16.34 -12.80 -7.57
CA ILE A 284 15.83 -13.29 -6.29
C ILE A 284 16.88 -13.20 -5.17
N ASN A 285 18.13 -13.48 -5.45
CA ASN A 285 19.22 -13.41 -4.48
C ASN A 285 19.62 -11.99 -4.07
N ASP A 286 19.11 -10.97 -4.76
CA ASP A 286 19.35 -9.58 -4.42
C ASP A 286 18.31 -9.07 -3.42
N ILE A 287 17.19 -9.79 -3.25
CA ILE A 287 16.10 -9.41 -2.34
C ILE A 287 16.50 -9.72 -0.91
N THR A 288 16.54 -8.69 -0.08
CA THR A 288 16.83 -8.81 1.34
C THR A 288 15.77 -8.06 2.16
N PRO A 289 15.29 -8.62 3.28
CA PRO A 289 14.35 -7.94 4.15
C PRO A 289 14.90 -6.59 4.63
N ARG A 290 14.04 -5.58 4.62
CA ARG A 290 14.32 -4.25 5.14
C ARG A 290 14.02 -4.16 6.64
N ASP A 291 14.44 -3.08 7.26
CA ASP A 291 14.22 -2.74 8.67
C ASP A 291 12.83 -2.09 8.90
N PHE A 292 11.84 -2.48 8.07
CA PHE A 292 10.45 -2.04 8.14
C PHE A 292 9.50 -3.12 7.61
N VAL A 293 8.21 -2.94 7.86
CA VAL A 293 7.12 -3.60 7.12
C VAL A 293 6.45 -2.53 6.28
N GLU A 294 6.53 -2.62 4.95
CA GLU A 294 5.74 -1.77 4.06
C GLU A 294 4.34 -2.36 3.90
N VAL A 295 3.35 -1.54 4.18
CA VAL A 295 1.94 -1.89 4.10
C VAL A 295 1.31 -1.11 2.96
N CYS A 296 0.72 -1.80 2.01
CA CYS A 296 -0.17 -1.23 1.00
C CYS A 296 -1.60 -1.61 1.34
N ILE A 297 -2.50 -0.63 1.31
CA ILE A 297 -3.95 -0.83 1.44
C ILE A 297 -4.59 -0.25 0.18
N ASP A 298 -5.31 -1.08 -0.55
CA ASP A 298 -5.79 -0.77 -1.89
C ASP A 298 -7.31 -0.91 -1.98
N MET A 299 -7.94 0.08 -2.60
CA MET A 299 -9.30 -0.11 -3.09
C MET A 299 -9.34 -1.31 -4.03
N GLN A 300 -8.39 -1.32 -4.96
CA GLN A 300 -8.19 -2.39 -5.93
C GLN A 300 -6.77 -2.32 -6.51
N GLN A 301 -6.21 -3.47 -6.80
CA GLN A 301 -5.11 -3.66 -7.73
C GLN A 301 -5.65 -4.33 -8.99
N GLN A 302 -5.19 -3.93 -10.18
CA GLN A 302 -5.58 -4.62 -11.41
C GLN A 302 -5.12 -6.08 -11.41
N GLY A 303 -5.76 -6.91 -12.23
CA GLY A 303 -5.38 -8.31 -12.41
C GLY A 303 -3.95 -8.51 -12.86
N VAL A 304 -3.46 -9.73 -12.74
CA VAL A 304 -2.08 -10.11 -13.11
C VAL A 304 -2.00 -10.77 -14.49
N GLY A 305 -3.14 -11.13 -15.10
CA GLY A 305 -3.19 -11.81 -16.40
C GLY A 305 -2.52 -13.17 -16.38
N GLY A 306 -1.90 -13.56 -17.51
CA GLY A 306 -0.99 -14.68 -17.54
C GLY A 306 -1.59 -16.03 -17.88
N TYR A 307 -2.74 -16.07 -18.54
CA TYR A 307 -3.29 -17.31 -19.11
C TYR A 307 -2.55 -17.76 -20.40
N ASP A 308 -1.70 -16.91 -20.96
CA ASP A 308 -0.64 -17.29 -21.87
C ASP A 308 0.74 -17.06 -21.22
N SER A 309 1.82 -17.51 -21.83
CA SER A 309 3.17 -17.38 -21.27
C SER A 309 3.87 -16.06 -21.63
N TRP A 310 3.21 -15.12 -22.31
CA TRP A 310 3.91 -14.04 -23.01
C TRP A 310 3.25 -12.66 -22.90
N GLY A 311 2.59 -12.37 -21.79
CA GLY A 311 2.04 -11.04 -21.56
C GLY A 311 0.59 -10.91 -21.94
N ALA A 312 -0.21 -11.94 -21.64
CA ALA A 312 -1.66 -11.79 -21.68
C ALA A 312 -2.10 -10.66 -20.76
N TRP A 313 -2.94 -9.80 -21.29
CA TRP A 313 -3.57 -8.75 -20.52
C TRP A 313 -4.55 -9.38 -19.51
N PRO A 314 -4.72 -8.73 -18.34
CA PRO A 314 -5.88 -9.05 -17.50
C PRO A 314 -7.17 -8.86 -18.28
N GLU A 315 -8.18 -9.65 -17.96
CA GLU A 315 -9.51 -9.48 -18.50
C GLU A 315 -10.08 -8.09 -18.17
N LYS A 316 -10.92 -7.53 -19.04
CA LYS A 316 -11.44 -6.16 -18.89
C LYS A 316 -12.06 -5.87 -17.53
N TRP A 317 -12.72 -6.85 -16.94
CA TRP A 317 -13.34 -6.73 -15.60
C TRP A 317 -12.32 -6.65 -14.46
N ALA A 318 -11.09 -7.11 -14.70
CA ALA A 318 -9.98 -7.06 -13.74
C ALA A 318 -9.09 -5.81 -13.90
N LEU A 319 -9.37 -4.96 -14.87
CA LEU A 319 -8.71 -3.67 -15.06
C LEU A 319 -9.42 -2.59 -14.24
N ILE A 320 -8.66 -1.58 -13.83
CA ILE A 320 -9.22 -0.38 -13.19
C ILE A 320 -9.39 0.71 -14.26
N ASN A 321 -10.64 1.15 -14.45
CA ASN A 321 -10.95 2.18 -15.43
C ASN A 321 -10.38 3.54 -15.01
N PRO A 322 -9.47 4.14 -15.79
CA PRO A 322 -8.84 5.42 -15.44
C PRO A 322 -9.81 6.62 -15.50
N ASN A 323 -10.92 6.48 -16.21
CA ASN A 323 -11.90 7.56 -16.43
C ASN A 323 -13.11 7.47 -15.49
N GLN A 324 -13.02 6.64 -14.46
CA GLN A 324 -14.03 6.51 -13.42
C GLN A 324 -13.48 7.07 -12.10
N SER A 325 -14.31 7.84 -11.39
CA SER A 325 -14.00 8.26 -10.02
C SER A 325 -14.37 7.15 -9.04
N TYR A 326 -13.57 7.02 -7.97
CA TYR A 326 -13.73 5.98 -6.96
C TYR A 326 -13.69 6.59 -5.56
N SER A 327 -14.54 6.07 -4.67
CA SER A 327 -14.56 6.42 -3.26
C SER A 327 -14.48 5.15 -2.41
N TRP A 328 -13.60 5.14 -1.41
CA TRP A 328 -13.36 4.01 -0.53
C TRP A 328 -12.78 4.47 0.80
N GLY A 329 -12.67 3.57 1.76
CA GLY A 329 -12.09 3.92 3.05
C GLY A 329 -11.82 2.73 3.94
N PHE A 330 -11.11 3.03 5.03
CA PHE A 330 -10.75 2.09 6.07
C PHE A 330 -10.50 2.80 7.40
N THR A 331 -10.51 2.06 8.48
CA THR A 331 -10.20 2.56 9.82
C THR A 331 -8.95 1.89 10.38
N ILE A 332 -8.01 2.69 10.88
CA ILE A 332 -6.84 2.23 11.64
C ILE A 332 -7.18 2.33 13.13
N THR A 333 -6.98 1.24 13.86
CA THR A 333 -7.20 1.18 15.31
C THR A 333 -5.95 0.64 16.00
N PRO A 334 -5.37 1.37 16.98
CA PRO A 334 -4.26 0.87 17.78
C PRO A 334 -4.66 -0.37 18.59
N LEU A 335 -3.82 -1.40 18.58
CA LEU A 335 -3.91 -2.59 19.44
C LEU A 335 -3.13 -2.36 20.73
N LYS A 336 -3.70 -2.82 21.85
CA LYS A 336 -3.12 -2.65 23.20
C LYS A 336 -2.14 -3.76 23.56
#